data_3d60800d34156a70b8de8516d4f5905f
#
_entry.id   3d60800d34156a70b8de8516d4f5905f
#
_cell.length_a   1.000
_cell.length_b   1.000
_cell.length_c   1.000
_cell.angle_alpha   90.00
_cell.angle_beta   90.00
_cell.angle_gamma   90.00
#
_symmetry.space_group_name_H-M   'P 1'
#
loop_
_entity.id
_entity.type
_entity.pdbx_description
1 polymer ?
#
loop_
_entity_poly.entity_id
_entity_poly.type
_entity_poly.pdbx_seq_one_letter_code
_entity_poly.pdbx_strand_id
1 'polypeptide(L)'
;MTEIKEIDDAVREEIPERIPETRKKKRRTVPVLKPRDGLMIAFFVPVLVMICIFAQRGIFPFGERCFLRTDMYHQYAPFFSEFQYKLRTGGSLLYSWDVGMGVNFAALYAYYLASPLNWLILLCPKKLIIEFMT
;
A
#
# COMPACT_ATOMS: atom_id res chain seq x y z
N MET A 1 -18.89 32.62 -66.94
CA MET A 1 -19.88 32.07 -65.95
C MET A 1 -20.16 30.59 -66.21
N THR A 2 -19.64 30.03 -67.30
CA THR A 2 -19.78 28.61 -67.71
C THR A 2 -18.64 27.72 -67.12
N GLU A 3 -17.44 28.23 -67.00
CA GLU A 3 -16.28 27.45 -66.50
C GLU A 3 -16.40 27.02 -65.01
N ILE A 4 -17.04 27.83 -64.15
CA ILE A 4 -17.18 27.51 -62.71
C ILE A 4 -18.16 26.34 -62.51
N LYS A 5 -19.15 26.20 -63.36
CA LYS A 5 -20.12 25.08 -63.34
C LYS A 5 -19.49 23.74 -63.74
N GLU A 6 -18.60 23.75 -64.70
CA GLU A 6 -17.88 22.55 -65.15
C GLU A 6 -16.92 22.01 -64.12
N ILE A 7 -16.29 22.88 -63.31
CA ILE A 7 -15.41 22.49 -62.20
C ILE A 7 -16.23 21.93 -61.02
N ASP A 8 -17.39 22.48 -60.73
CA ASP A 8 -18.25 22.01 -59.64
C ASP A 8 -18.86 20.64 -59.95
N ASP A 9 -19.20 20.37 -61.23
CA ASP A 9 -19.71 19.07 -61.66
C ASP A 9 -18.60 18.00 -61.69
N ALA A 10 -17.37 18.35 -62.07
CA ALA A 10 -16.23 17.44 -62.06
C ALA A 10 -15.80 17.05 -60.63
N VAL A 11 -15.88 17.99 -59.69
CA VAL A 11 -15.55 17.73 -58.25
C VAL A 11 -16.62 16.85 -57.60
N ARG A 12 -17.84 16.88 -58.09
CA ARG A 12 -18.95 16.08 -57.56
C ARG A 12 -18.88 14.60 -57.96
N GLU A 13 -18.25 14.28 -59.09
CA GLU A 13 -18.10 12.90 -59.54
C GLU A 13 -16.93 12.15 -58.84
N GLU A 14 -15.95 12.86 -58.23
CA GLU A 14 -14.81 12.24 -57.56
C GLU A 14 -15.03 11.94 -56.08
N ILE A 15 -16.18 12.26 -55.49
CA ILE A 15 -16.44 11.90 -54.09
C ILE A 15 -16.96 10.46 -54.05
N PRO A 16 -16.16 9.48 -53.60
CA PRO A 16 -16.64 8.11 -53.43
C PRO A 16 -17.72 8.07 -52.37
N GLU A 17 -18.92 7.74 -52.77
CA GLU A 17 -20.17 7.67 -51.97
C GLU A 17 -20.14 6.51 -50.92
N ARG A 18 -18.98 5.98 -50.58
CA ARG A 18 -18.81 4.94 -49.57
C ARG A 18 -17.87 5.39 -48.48
N ILE A 19 -18.41 6.16 -47.56
CA ILE A 19 -17.83 6.17 -46.21
C ILE A 19 -18.10 4.76 -45.66
N PRO A 20 -17.08 3.93 -45.41
CA PRO A 20 -17.29 2.62 -44.82
C PRO A 20 -17.96 2.85 -43.46
N GLU A 21 -19.17 2.28 -43.28
CA GLU A 21 -19.82 2.26 -41.98
C GLU A 21 -18.77 1.80 -40.94
N THR A 22 -18.32 2.73 -40.15
CA THR A 22 -17.39 2.44 -39.03
C THR A 22 -18.10 1.42 -38.17
N ARG A 23 -17.68 0.16 -38.31
CA ARG A 23 -18.10 -1.00 -37.52
C ARG A 23 -18.17 -0.57 -36.06
N LYS A 24 -19.38 -0.30 -35.57
CA LYS A 24 -19.66 0.11 -34.18
C LYS A 24 -19.02 -0.95 -33.28
N LYS A 25 -17.80 -0.67 -32.81
CA LYS A 25 -17.08 -1.52 -31.90
C LYS A 25 -17.96 -1.64 -30.65
N LYS A 26 -18.59 -2.80 -30.49
CA LYS A 26 -19.47 -3.13 -29.37
C LYS A 26 -18.65 -2.85 -28.09
N ARG A 27 -18.88 -1.70 -27.47
CA ARG A 27 -18.25 -1.35 -26.19
C ARG A 27 -18.66 -2.45 -25.21
N ARG A 28 -17.70 -3.29 -24.82
CA ARG A 28 -17.90 -4.20 -23.71
C ARG A 28 -18.25 -3.33 -22.52
N THR A 29 -19.48 -3.38 -22.09
CA THR A 29 -19.93 -2.76 -20.85
C THR A 29 -19.23 -3.52 -19.75
N VAL A 30 -18.15 -2.92 -19.23
CA VAL A 30 -17.51 -3.39 -18.00
C VAL A 30 -18.57 -3.25 -16.91
N PRO A 31 -18.90 -4.32 -16.17
CA PRO A 31 -19.87 -4.20 -15.10
C PRO A 31 -19.39 -3.14 -14.12
N VAL A 32 -20.17 -2.07 -13.99
CA VAL A 32 -19.89 -0.99 -13.04
C VAL A 32 -20.18 -1.57 -11.64
N LEU A 33 -19.13 -1.96 -10.94
CA LEU A 33 -19.22 -2.37 -9.54
C LEU A 33 -19.81 -1.22 -8.71
N LYS A 34 -20.75 -1.55 -7.82
CA LYS A 34 -21.24 -0.58 -6.85
C LYS A 34 -20.04 -0.05 -6.05
N PRO A 35 -20.00 1.23 -5.68
CA PRO A 35 -18.84 1.80 -4.98
C PRO A 35 -18.48 1.05 -3.69
N ARG A 36 -19.47 0.47 -3.01
CA ARG A 36 -19.26 -0.37 -1.82
C ARG A 36 -18.55 -1.69 -2.14
N ASP A 37 -18.90 -2.34 -3.25
CA ASP A 37 -18.28 -3.60 -3.68
C ASP A 37 -16.84 -3.35 -4.15
N GLY A 38 -16.61 -2.23 -4.83
CA GLY A 38 -15.27 -1.78 -5.22
C GLY A 38 -14.35 -1.55 -4.01
N LEU A 39 -14.86 -0.91 -2.96
CA LEU A 39 -14.11 -0.70 -1.72
C LEU A 39 -13.77 -2.00 -1.00
N MET A 40 -14.73 -2.93 -0.92
CA MET A 40 -14.53 -4.26 -0.34
C MET A 40 -13.45 -5.03 -1.11
N ILE A 41 -13.50 -5.04 -2.42
CA ILE A 41 -12.50 -5.71 -3.25
C ILE A 41 -11.12 -5.06 -3.06
N ALA A 42 -11.05 -3.72 -3.07
CA ALA A 42 -9.80 -2.99 -2.86
C ALA A 42 -9.14 -3.26 -1.51
N PHE A 43 -9.94 -3.60 -0.48
CA PHE A 43 -9.42 -3.98 0.84
C PHE A 43 -9.05 -5.46 0.91
N PHE A 44 -9.94 -6.36 0.51
CA PHE A 44 -9.73 -7.79 0.72
C PHE A 44 -8.70 -8.41 -0.23
N VAL A 45 -8.58 -7.92 -1.47
CA VAL A 45 -7.61 -8.46 -2.42
C VAL A 45 -6.16 -8.31 -1.94
N PRO A 46 -5.69 -7.12 -1.53
CA PRO A 46 -4.35 -6.97 -0.96
C PRO A 46 -4.12 -7.82 0.29
N VAL A 47 -5.11 -7.90 1.18
CA VAL A 47 -5.02 -8.71 2.40
C VAL A 47 -4.85 -10.19 2.06
N LEU A 48 -5.64 -10.74 1.13
CA LEU A 48 -5.52 -12.13 0.69
C LEU A 48 -4.16 -12.40 0.02
N VAL A 49 -3.69 -11.47 -0.82
CA VAL A 49 -2.36 -11.59 -1.45
C VAL A 49 -1.27 -11.62 -0.40
N MET A 50 -1.32 -10.74 0.62
CA MET A 50 -0.35 -10.73 1.71
C MET A 50 -0.39 -12.04 2.52
N ILE A 51 -1.58 -12.54 2.86
CA ILE A 51 -1.74 -13.83 3.55
C ILE A 51 -1.11 -14.97 2.73
N CYS A 52 -1.37 -15.02 1.42
CA CYS A 52 -0.77 -16.03 0.55
C CYS A 52 0.76 -15.94 0.50
N ILE A 53 1.31 -14.73 0.41
CA ILE A 53 2.76 -14.51 0.42
C ILE A 53 3.36 -14.96 1.75
N PHE A 54 2.75 -14.60 2.89
CA PHE A 54 3.23 -14.98 4.21
C PHE A 54 3.22 -16.49 4.40
N ALA A 55 2.13 -17.15 3.96
CA ALA A 55 2.02 -18.61 4.01
C ALA A 55 3.09 -19.30 3.15
N GLN A 56 3.30 -18.84 1.90
CA GLN A 56 4.29 -19.42 1.00
C GLN A 56 5.73 -19.21 1.50
N ARG A 57 6.00 -18.08 2.15
CA ARG A 57 7.33 -17.75 2.66
C ARG A 57 7.60 -18.31 4.04
N GLY A 58 6.61 -18.89 4.71
CA GLY A 58 6.72 -19.36 6.08
C GLY A 58 7.02 -18.25 7.07
N ILE A 59 6.40 -17.08 6.86
CA ILE A 59 6.52 -15.93 7.74
C ILE A 59 5.47 -16.08 8.85
N PHE A 60 5.80 -15.65 10.06
CA PHE A 60 4.85 -15.64 11.18
C PHE A 60 3.52 -14.96 10.78
N PRO A 61 2.33 -15.51 11.11
CA PRO A 61 2.05 -16.68 11.98
C PRO A 61 2.11 -18.06 11.27
N PHE A 62 2.39 -18.13 9.97
CA PHE A 62 2.37 -19.36 9.17
C PHE A 62 3.67 -20.16 9.22
N GLY A 63 4.71 -19.65 9.90
CA GLY A 63 6.01 -20.29 10.08
C GLY A 63 6.91 -19.50 11.02
N GLU A 64 8.17 -19.92 11.12
CA GLU A 64 9.15 -19.36 12.05
C GLU A 64 10.00 -18.23 11.45
N ARG A 65 9.75 -17.85 10.20
CA ARG A 65 10.54 -16.82 9.54
C ARG A 65 10.05 -15.43 9.91
N CYS A 66 11.01 -14.54 10.19
CA CYS A 66 10.75 -13.14 10.44
C CYS A 66 10.74 -12.35 9.12
N PHE A 67 9.78 -11.43 8.96
CA PHE A 67 9.72 -10.51 7.83
C PHE A 67 10.72 -9.34 7.98
N LEU A 68 11.13 -9.04 9.21
CA LEU A 68 12.00 -7.92 9.51
C LEU A 68 13.39 -8.11 8.90
N ARG A 69 13.85 -7.11 8.19
CA ARG A 69 15.20 -7.08 7.59
C ARG A 69 15.88 -5.76 7.89
N THR A 70 17.23 -5.80 7.92
CA THR A 70 18.10 -4.63 8.03
C THR A 70 17.65 -3.71 9.17
N ASP A 71 17.25 -2.50 8.88
CA ASP A 71 16.91 -1.48 9.87
C ASP A 71 15.71 -1.85 10.75
N MET A 72 14.74 -2.56 10.21
CA MET A 72 13.59 -3.01 11.03
C MET A 72 14.04 -3.95 12.14
N TYR A 73 15.01 -4.81 11.89
CA TYR A 73 15.54 -5.72 12.88
C TYR A 73 16.57 -5.05 13.80
N HIS A 74 17.51 -4.28 13.22
CA HIS A 74 18.62 -3.72 13.98
C HIS A 74 18.29 -2.42 14.73
N GLN A 75 17.31 -1.65 14.24
CA GLN A 75 16.91 -0.37 14.83
C GLN A 75 15.53 -0.45 15.50
N TYR A 76 14.50 -0.81 14.74
CA TYR A 76 13.13 -0.75 15.28
C TYR A 76 12.89 -1.75 16.40
N ALA A 77 13.41 -2.98 16.33
CA ALA A 77 13.20 -3.97 17.39
C ALA A 77 13.78 -3.53 18.75
N PRO A 78 15.01 -2.99 18.83
CA PRO A 78 15.52 -2.37 20.04
C PRO A 78 14.67 -1.19 20.53
N PHE A 79 14.21 -0.33 19.62
CA PHE A 79 13.38 0.82 19.98
C PHE A 79 12.02 0.40 20.55
N PHE A 80 11.39 -0.61 19.97
CA PHE A 80 10.16 -1.19 20.50
C PHE A 80 10.38 -1.86 21.86
N SER A 81 11.49 -2.57 22.02
CA SER A 81 11.86 -3.18 23.30
C SER A 81 12.03 -2.14 24.41
N GLU A 82 12.74 -1.06 24.12
CA GLU A 82 12.94 0.04 25.06
C GLU A 82 11.62 0.77 25.36
N PHE A 83 10.79 1.01 24.35
CA PHE A 83 9.47 1.61 24.51
C PHE A 83 8.58 0.77 25.42
N GLN A 84 8.52 -0.55 25.18
CA GLN A 84 7.77 -1.46 26.04
C GLN A 84 8.30 -1.46 27.48
N TYR A 85 9.62 -1.48 27.65
CA TYR A 85 10.25 -1.44 28.96
C TYR A 85 9.86 -0.16 29.73
N LYS A 86 9.97 1.00 29.10
CA LYS A 86 9.59 2.29 29.70
C LYS A 86 8.11 2.35 30.07
N LEU A 87 7.24 1.86 29.20
CA LEU A 87 5.81 1.82 29.48
C LEU A 87 5.46 0.91 30.67
N ARG A 88 6.17 -0.23 30.81
CA ARG A 88 5.93 -1.18 31.90
C ARG A 88 6.51 -0.74 33.24
N THR A 89 7.62 -0.04 33.21
CA THR A 89 8.32 0.42 34.41
C THR A 89 7.93 1.84 34.85
N GLY A 90 7.15 2.54 34.05
CA GLY A 90 6.85 3.96 34.25
C GLY A 90 8.06 4.87 34.02
N GLY A 91 9.01 4.42 33.20
CA GLY A 91 10.23 5.17 32.89
C GLY A 91 9.94 6.43 32.05
N SER A 92 10.84 7.42 32.15
CA SER A 92 10.71 8.66 31.36
C SER A 92 10.78 8.38 29.86
N LEU A 93 9.81 8.89 29.11
CA LEU A 93 9.82 8.87 27.65
C LEU A 93 10.65 10.00 27.02
N LEU A 94 11.22 10.90 27.86
CA LEU A 94 12.01 12.02 27.35
C LEU A 94 13.42 11.60 26.97
N TYR A 95 14.03 10.71 27.74
CA TYR A 95 15.42 10.32 27.57
C TYR A 95 15.63 8.83 27.86
N SER A 96 16.55 8.19 27.14
CA SER A 96 17.00 6.82 27.39
C SER A 96 18.51 6.71 27.33
N TRP A 97 19.10 6.01 28.31
CA TRP A 97 20.51 5.63 28.32
C TRP A 97 20.78 4.31 27.59
N ASP A 98 19.75 3.48 27.41
CA ASP A 98 19.87 2.14 26.86
C ASP A 98 19.92 2.11 25.32
N VAL A 99 19.74 3.28 24.69
CA VAL A 99 19.80 3.44 23.23
C VAL A 99 20.94 4.39 22.89
N GLY A 100 21.89 3.92 22.06
CA GLY A 100 22.93 4.75 21.46
C GLY A 100 23.78 5.56 22.44
N MET A 101 24.07 5.02 23.64
CA MET A 101 24.80 5.71 24.72
C MET A 101 24.11 6.97 25.27
N GLY A 102 22.81 7.04 25.13
CA GLY A 102 21.99 8.15 25.58
C GLY A 102 21.39 8.96 24.45
N VAL A 103 20.08 8.97 24.38
CA VAL A 103 19.34 9.65 23.30
C VAL A 103 18.09 10.35 23.84
N ASN A 104 17.71 11.44 23.17
CA ASN A 104 16.39 12.04 23.36
C ASN A 104 15.34 11.03 22.85
N PHE A 105 14.76 10.26 23.78
CA PHE A 105 13.80 9.22 23.43
C PHE A 105 12.49 9.79 22.91
N ALA A 106 12.09 10.99 23.31
CA ALA A 106 10.88 11.64 22.80
C ALA A 106 11.00 11.94 21.30
N ALA A 107 12.16 12.36 20.83
CA ALA A 107 12.40 12.57 19.39
C ALA A 107 12.37 11.25 18.63
N LEU A 108 13.00 10.20 19.17
CA LEU A 108 12.97 8.86 18.60
C LEU A 108 11.55 8.29 18.57
N TYR A 109 10.79 8.46 19.65
CA TYR A 109 9.39 8.09 19.72
C TYR A 109 8.57 8.80 18.63
N ALA A 110 8.70 10.11 18.49
CA ALA A 110 7.96 10.88 17.49
C ALA A 110 8.26 10.43 16.06
N TYR A 111 9.49 10.02 15.80
CA TYR A 111 9.93 9.59 14.46
C TYR A 111 9.53 8.15 14.13
N TYR A 112 9.69 7.22 15.08
CA TYR A 112 9.57 5.77 14.82
C TYR A 112 8.34 5.12 15.48
N LEU A 113 7.89 5.61 16.61
CA LEU A 113 6.98 4.88 17.50
C LEU A 113 5.63 5.57 17.73
N ALA A 114 5.39 6.74 17.13
CA ALA A 114 4.22 7.59 17.41
C ALA A 114 2.88 7.00 16.91
N SER A 115 2.87 5.90 16.18
CA SER A 115 1.62 5.26 15.76
C SER A 115 0.82 4.78 16.97
N PRO A 116 -0.49 5.08 17.05
CA PRO A 116 -1.33 4.60 18.15
C PRO A 116 -1.38 3.07 18.24
N LEU A 117 -1.19 2.36 17.13
CA LEU A 117 -1.14 0.89 17.10
C LEU A 117 0.09 0.36 17.86
N ASN A 118 1.18 1.13 17.92
CA ASN A 118 2.39 0.72 18.62
C ASN A 118 2.20 0.61 20.15
N TRP A 119 1.17 1.23 20.71
CA TRP A 119 0.82 1.09 22.13
C TRP A 119 0.30 -0.32 22.46
N LEU A 120 -0.15 -1.09 21.48
CA LEU A 120 -0.52 -2.49 21.65
C LEU A 120 0.66 -3.35 22.09
N ILE A 121 1.90 -2.86 21.97
CA ILE A 121 3.11 -3.52 22.47
C ILE A 121 3.04 -3.82 23.97
N LEU A 122 2.24 -3.08 24.75
CA LEU A 122 2.00 -3.36 26.16
C LEU A 122 1.40 -4.74 26.41
N LEU A 123 0.55 -5.20 25.49
CA LEU A 123 -0.11 -6.50 25.56
C LEU A 123 0.80 -7.63 25.10
N CYS A 124 1.88 -7.29 24.39
CA CYS A 124 2.80 -8.26 23.82
C CYS A 124 3.83 -8.72 24.86
N PRO A 125 4.11 -10.02 25.05
CA PRO A 125 5.23 -10.50 25.82
C PRO A 125 6.55 -10.12 25.15
N LYS A 126 7.62 -9.85 25.96
CA LYS A 126 8.93 -9.42 25.43
C LYS A 126 9.51 -10.36 24.37
N LYS A 127 9.22 -11.65 24.46
CA LYS A 127 9.71 -12.66 23.52
C LYS A 127 9.11 -12.56 22.13
N LEU A 128 7.98 -11.91 22.00
CA LEU A 128 7.20 -11.80 20.76
C LEU A 128 7.24 -10.39 20.14
N ILE A 129 8.20 -9.55 20.53
CA ILE A 129 8.33 -8.20 19.95
C ILE A 129 8.59 -8.24 18.46
N ILE A 130 9.41 -9.19 17.99
CA ILE A 130 9.75 -9.36 16.57
C ILE A 130 8.52 -9.81 15.79
N GLU A 131 7.76 -10.75 16.32
CA GLU A 131 6.53 -11.25 15.76
C GLU A 131 5.43 -10.18 15.75
N PHE A 132 5.38 -9.37 16.81
CA PHE A 132 4.46 -8.21 16.88
C PHE A 132 4.71 -7.19 15.77
N MET A 133 5.95 -7.04 15.34
CA MET A 133 6.35 -6.11 14.28
C MET A 133 6.16 -6.69 12.86
N THR A 134 5.85 -7.99 12.73
CA THR A 134 5.64 -8.67 11.46
C THR A 134 4.19 -8.60 11.02
#